data_299fa351d0102e7093b4297f6ec29ef4
#
_entry.id   299fa351d0102e7093b4297f6ec29ef4
#
_cell.length_a   1.000
_cell.length_b   1.000
_cell.length_c   1.000
_cell.angle_alpha   90.00
_cell.angle_beta   90.00
_cell.angle_gamma   90.00
#
_symmetry.space_group_name_H-M   'P 1'
#
loop_
_entity.id
_entity.type
_entity.pdbx_description
1 polymer ?
#
loop_
_entity_poly.entity_id
_entity_poly.type
_entity_poly.pdbx_seq_one_letter_code
_entity_poly.pdbx_strand_id
1 'polypeptide(L)'
;YQPEMAYFECLHELKLIVDLMNEQGIAGMRFSISETAEWGDVSVGPKIIDSSVKKRMKQQLKEIESGKFAKEWIAEYASGCKKFNAIRKKEAAHPIEKVGAKLRSTMSWIKQSKIKKGASQASLISSSN
;
A
#
# COMPACT_ATOMS: atom_id res chain seq x y z
N TYR A 1 12.32 -16.63 -4.77
CA TYR A 1 11.98 -16.54 -3.34
C TYR A 1 10.65 -17.22 -3.08
N GLN A 2 10.48 -17.76 -1.86
CA GLN A 2 9.20 -18.34 -1.45
C GLN A 2 8.14 -17.24 -1.28
N PRO A 3 6.92 -17.44 -1.78
CA PRO A 3 5.86 -16.42 -1.70
C PRO A 3 5.51 -15.98 -0.28
N GLU A 4 5.64 -16.88 0.68
CA GLU A 4 5.42 -16.62 2.10
C GLU A 4 6.46 -15.61 2.64
N MET A 5 7.72 -15.74 2.25
CA MET A 5 8.77 -14.79 2.62
C MET A 5 8.50 -13.41 2.04
N ALA A 6 8.10 -13.33 0.76
CA ALA A 6 7.73 -12.06 0.15
C ALA A 6 6.57 -11.38 0.90
N TYR A 7 5.58 -12.14 1.39
CA TYR A 7 4.50 -11.60 2.19
C TYR A 7 5.01 -11.02 3.52
N PHE A 8 5.86 -11.76 4.24
CA PHE A 8 6.38 -11.30 5.53
C PHE A 8 7.28 -10.09 5.37
N GLU A 9 8.24 -10.12 4.45
CA GLU A 9 9.23 -9.06 4.27
C GLU A 9 8.64 -7.78 3.64
N CYS A 10 7.71 -7.92 2.67
CA CYS A 10 7.20 -6.76 1.94
C CYS A 10 5.90 -6.19 2.50
N LEU A 11 5.12 -6.95 3.27
CA LEU A 11 3.82 -6.51 3.80
C LEU A 11 3.75 -6.54 5.32
N HIS A 12 4.05 -7.69 5.94
CA HIS A 12 3.88 -7.83 7.39
C HIS A 12 4.88 -6.97 8.16
N GLU A 13 6.15 -7.00 7.79
CA GLU A 13 7.20 -6.23 8.42
C GLU A 13 7.00 -4.72 8.29
N LEU A 14 6.35 -4.28 7.21
CA LEU A 14 6.06 -2.86 7.00
C LEU A 14 5.33 -2.22 8.19
N LYS A 15 4.45 -2.99 8.86
CA LYS A 15 3.78 -2.49 10.07
C LYS A 15 4.77 -2.18 11.17
N LEU A 16 5.73 -3.07 11.43
CA LEU A 16 6.77 -2.86 12.44
C LEU A 16 7.59 -1.61 12.14
N ILE A 17 8.03 -1.45 10.90
CA ILE A 17 8.82 -0.29 10.47
C ILE A 17 8.03 1.02 10.63
N VAL A 18 6.75 1.02 10.26
CA VAL A 18 5.87 2.20 10.41
C VAL A 18 5.62 2.52 11.87
N ASP A 19 5.40 1.52 12.72
CA ASP A 19 5.22 1.70 14.17
C ASP A 19 6.49 2.32 14.79
N LEU A 20 7.67 1.82 14.46
CA LEU A 20 8.95 2.37 14.93
C LEU A 20 9.16 3.83 14.48
N MET A 21 8.84 4.15 13.22
CA MET A 21 8.92 5.54 12.74
C MET A 21 7.93 6.45 13.44
N ASN A 22 6.72 5.97 13.71
CA ASN A 22 5.69 6.75 14.40
C ASN A 22 6.07 7.05 15.87
N GLU A 23 6.68 6.10 16.54
CA GLU A 23 7.03 6.19 17.96
C GLU A 23 8.34 6.95 18.21
N GLN A 24 9.34 6.77 17.35
CA GLN A 24 10.73 7.17 17.60
C GLN A 24 11.34 8.00 16.46
N GLY A 25 10.58 8.29 15.41
CA GLY A 25 11.09 8.94 14.21
C GLY A 25 12.00 8.03 13.37
N ILE A 26 12.52 8.57 12.26
CA ILE A 26 13.37 7.80 11.33
C ILE A 26 14.69 7.36 12.00
N ALA A 27 15.28 8.21 12.84
CA ALA A 27 16.51 7.89 13.53
C ALA A 27 16.32 6.73 14.53
N GLY A 28 15.22 6.74 15.29
CA GLY A 28 14.89 5.67 16.23
C GLY A 28 14.55 4.37 15.52
N MET A 29 13.84 4.43 14.40
CA MET A 29 13.61 3.26 13.56
C MET A 29 14.92 2.65 13.07
N ARG A 30 15.84 3.46 12.53
CA ARG A 30 17.18 2.99 12.11
C ARG A 30 17.97 2.36 13.21
N PHE A 31 17.96 2.94 14.40
CA PHE A 31 18.61 2.39 15.59
C PHE A 31 18.03 1.00 15.98
N SER A 32 16.75 0.76 15.67
CA SER A 32 16.03 -0.46 16.05
C SER A 32 16.13 -1.60 15.02
N ILE A 33 16.74 -1.35 13.87
CA ILE A 33 16.99 -2.36 12.83
C ILE A 33 18.47 -2.80 12.82
N SER A 34 18.81 -3.84 12.04
CA SER A 34 20.20 -4.26 11.92
C SER A 34 21.05 -3.22 11.17
N GLU A 35 22.34 -3.13 11.53
CA GLU A 35 23.30 -2.26 10.83
C GLU A 35 23.36 -2.53 9.32
N THR A 36 23.18 -3.80 8.92
CA THR A 36 23.13 -4.18 7.50
C THR A 36 21.89 -3.60 6.79
N ALA A 37 20.74 -3.63 7.46
CA ALA A 37 19.51 -3.04 6.92
C ALA A 37 19.62 -1.52 6.87
N GLU A 38 20.15 -0.86 7.89
CA GLU A 38 20.41 0.57 7.90
C GLU A 38 21.40 0.96 6.80
N TRP A 39 22.49 0.18 6.62
CA TRP A 39 23.42 0.42 5.51
C TRP A 39 22.74 0.32 4.15
N GLY A 40 21.84 -0.65 3.96
CA GLY A 40 21.03 -0.77 2.75
C GLY A 40 20.16 0.47 2.52
N ASP A 41 19.48 0.95 3.55
CA ASP A 41 18.65 2.16 3.49
C ASP A 41 19.47 3.38 3.03
N VAL A 42 20.58 3.69 3.69
CA VAL A 42 21.35 4.91 3.42
C VAL A 42 22.20 4.84 2.14
N SER A 43 22.62 3.66 1.72
CA SER A 43 23.51 3.47 0.56
C SER A 43 22.78 3.11 -0.74
N VAL A 44 21.67 2.37 -0.65
CA VAL A 44 20.89 1.88 -1.80
C VAL A 44 19.60 2.68 -1.98
N GLY A 45 18.96 3.06 -0.89
CA GLY A 45 17.71 3.85 -0.91
C GLY A 45 17.79 5.06 -1.86
N PRO A 46 18.80 5.94 -1.75
CA PRO A 46 18.94 7.12 -2.62
C PRO A 46 19.19 6.79 -4.10
N LYS A 47 19.66 5.59 -4.43
CA LYS A 47 19.85 5.14 -5.82
C LYS A 47 18.52 4.71 -6.45
N ILE A 48 17.58 4.25 -5.66
CA ILE A 48 16.25 3.79 -6.11
C ILE A 48 15.25 4.93 -6.02
N ILE A 49 15.22 5.63 -4.90
CA ILE A 49 14.36 6.81 -4.66
C ILE A 49 15.20 8.07 -4.86
N ASP A 50 15.53 8.34 -6.09
CA ASP A 50 16.36 9.47 -6.49
C ASP A 50 15.54 10.76 -6.73
N SER A 51 16.20 11.82 -7.19
CA SER A 51 15.56 13.11 -7.48
C SER A 51 14.44 13.05 -8.52
N SER A 52 14.45 12.03 -9.40
CA SER A 52 13.39 11.83 -10.39
C SER A 52 12.05 11.48 -9.76
N VAL A 53 12.04 10.80 -8.61
CA VAL A 53 10.82 10.52 -7.85
C VAL A 53 10.17 11.81 -7.38
N LYS A 54 10.93 12.73 -6.77
CA LYS A 54 10.43 14.05 -6.37
C LYS A 54 9.89 14.86 -7.55
N LYS A 55 10.57 14.78 -8.70
CA LYS A 55 10.11 15.43 -9.95
C LYS A 55 8.74 14.88 -10.40
N ARG A 56 8.58 13.56 -10.37
CA ARG A 56 7.29 12.91 -10.71
C ARG A 56 6.19 13.29 -9.72
N MET A 57 6.49 13.33 -8.42
CA MET A 57 5.52 13.76 -7.40
C MET A 57 5.04 15.19 -7.63
N LYS A 58 5.96 16.12 -7.95
CA LYS A 58 5.61 17.51 -8.31
C LYS A 58 4.74 17.57 -9.58
N GLN A 59 4.99 16.71 -10.55
CA GLN A 59 4.15 16.64 -11.75
C GLN A 59 2.73 16.16 -11.42
N GLN A 60 2.59 15.13 -10.58
CA GLN A 60 1.28 14.67 -10.12
C GLN A 60 0.54 15.74 -9.32
N LEU A 61 1.24 16.50 -8.47
CA LEU A 61 0.62 17.62 -7.76
C LEU A 61 0.04 18.66 -8.74
N LYS A 62 0.78 19.04 -9.79
CA LYS A 62 0.27 19.95 -10.83
C LYS A 62 -0.96 19.41 -11.55
N GLU A 63 -1.03 18.11 -11.79
CA GLU A 63 -2.20 17.48 -12.40
C GLU A 63 -3.43 17.51 -11.48
N ILE A 64 -3.22 17.42 -10.17
CA ILE A 64 -4.27 17.60 -9.17
C ILE A 64 -4.73 19.07 -9.15
N GLU A 65 -3.80 20.01 -9.02
CA GLU A 65 -4.07 21.46 -8.96
C GLU A 65 -4.77 21.99 -10.22
N SER A 66 -4.41 21.48 -11.40
CA SER A 66 -5.06 21.83 -12.67
C SER A 66 -6.44 21.20 -12.87
N GLY A 67 -6.87 20.33 -11.95
CA GLY A 67 -8.11 19.58 -12.06
C GLY A 67 -8.07 18.42 -13.07
N LYS A 68 -6.92 18.11 -13.67
CA LYS A 68 -6.78 17.00 -14.63
C LYS A 68 -7.16 15.68 -13.98
N PHE A 69 -6.63 15.39 -12.80
CA PHE A 69 -6.94 14.15 -12.06
C PHE A 69 -8.45 14.04 -11.76
N ALA A 70 -9.08 15.12 -11.32
CA ALA A 70 -10.50 15.13 -11.03
C ALA A 70 -11.34 14.88 -12.30
N LYS A 71 -10.99 15.50 -13.43
CA LYS A 71 -11.65 15.26 -14.71
C LYS A 71 -11.54 13.81 -15.17
N GLU A 72 -10.37 13.21 -15.05
CA GLU A 72 -10.15 11.80 -15.39
C GLU A 72 -10.99 10.87 -14.52
N TRP A 73 -11.06 11.13 -13.22
CA TRP A 73 -11.89 10.33 -12.30
C TRP A 73 -13.39 10.47 -12.59
N ILE A 74 -13.86 11.69 -12.84
CA ILE A 74 -15.27 11.93 -13.19
C ILE A 74 -15.64 11.19 -14.49
N ALA A 75 -14.77 11.23 -15.50
CA ALA A 75 -14.99 10.51 -16.77
C ALA A 75 -15.01 8.98 -16.56
N GLU A 76 -14.11 8.45 -15.76
CA GLU A 76 -14.06 7.03 -15.41
C GLU A 76 -15.34 6.62 -14.66
N TYR A 77 -15.78 7.43 -13.70
CA TYR A 77 -17.02 7.18 -12.97
C TYR A 77 -18.25 7.18 -13.89
N ALA A 78 -18.35 8.18 -14.77
CA ALA A 78 -19.44 8.28 -15.75
C ALA A 78 -19.45 7.08 -16.73
N SER A 79 -18.29 6.48 -17.01
CA SER A 79 -18.19 5.26 -17.84
C SER A 79 -18.67 3.98 -17.13
N GLY A 80 -19.07 4.06 -15.87
CA GLY A 80 -19.40 2.92 -15.00
C GLY A 80 -18.18 2.25 -14.39
N CYS A 81 -17.08 2.97 -14.18
CA CYS A 81 -15.85 2.50 -13.54
C CYS A 81 -15.23 1.27 -14.21
N LYS A 82 -15.30 1.17 -15.53
CA LYS A 82 -14.88 -0.02 -16.28
C LYS A 82 -13.40 -0.33 -16.11
N LYS A 83 -12.55 0.69 -16.32
CA LYS A 83 -11.09 0.56 -16.18
C LYS A 83 -10.70 0.31 -14.72
N PHE A 84 -11.28 1.07 -13.81
CA PHE A 84 -11.04 0.94 -12.38
C PHE A 84 -11.38 -0.46 -11.86
N ASN A 85 -12.55 -0.99 -12.21
CA ASN A 85 -12.96 -2.34 -11.82
C ASN A 85 -12.09 -3.44 -12.46
N ALA A 86 -11.63 -3.25 -13.70
CA ALA A 86 -10.70 -4.17 -14.34
C ALA A 86 -9.35 -4.23 -13.60
N ILE A 87 -8.81 -3.06 -13.20
CA ILE A 87 -7.59 -2.98 -12.39
C ILE A 87 -7.80 -3.67 -11.03
N ARG A 88 -8.87 -3.34 -10.30
CA ARG A 88 -9.19 -3.98 -9.01
C ARG A 88 -9.27 -5.50 -9.11
N LYS A 89 -9.92 -6.01 -10.14
CA LYS A 89 -10.03 -7.46 -10.37
C LYS A 89 -8.65 -8.09 -10.61
N LYS A 90 -7.81 -7.44 -11.40
CA LYS A 90 -6.44 -7.90 -11.67
C LYS A 90 -5.60 -7.93 -10.39
N GLU A 91 -5.62 -6.84 -9.62
CA GLU A 91 -4.85 -6.74 -8.38
C GLU A 91 -5.34 -7.75 -7.32
N ALA A 92 -6.65 -7.93 -7.16
CA ALA A 92 -7.22 -8.93 -6.26
C ALA A 92 -6.88 -10.39 -6.64
N ALA A 93 -6.51 -10.64 -7.89
CA ALA A 93 -6.06 -11.95 -8.37
C ALA A 93 -4.53 -12.15 -8.21
N HIS A 94 -3.80 -11.15 -7.70
CA HIS A 94 -2.35 -11.27 -7.53
C HIS A 94 -2.00 -12.42 -6.56
N PRO A 95 -0.96 -13.24 -6.85
CA PRO A 95 -0.58 -14.37 -5.99
C PRO A 95 -0.37 -14.01 -4.51
N ILE A 96 0.11 -12.80 -4.22
CA ILE A 96 0.34 -12.32 -2.86
C ILE A 96 -0.95 -12.27 -2.02
N GLU A 97 -2.10 -12.01 -2.63
CA GLU A 97 -3.39 -11.99 -1.94
C GLU A 97 -3.79 -13.38 -1.45
N LYS A 98 -3.59 -14.41 -2.30
CA LYS A 98 -3.86 -15.80 -1.95
C LYS A 98 -2.94 -16.28 -0.82
N VAL A 99 -1.64 -16.00 -0.93
CA VAL A 99 -0.64 -16.35 0.09
C VAL A 99 -0.94 -15.60 1.39
N GLY A 100 -1.17 -14.30 1.32
CA GLY A 100 -1.49 -13.48 2.47
C GLY A 100 -2.77 -13.94 3.19
N ALA A 101 -3.82 -14.32 2.46
CA ALA A 101 -5.04 -14.85 3.04
C ALA A 101 -4.78 -16.15 3.83
N LYS A 102 -3.99 -17.06 3.27
CA LYS A 102 -3.59 -18.30 3.95
C LYS A 102 -2.80 -18.00 5.23
N LEU A 103 -1.81 -17.13 5.17
CA LEU A 103 -0.99 -16.78 6.34
C LEU A 103 -1.82 -16.06 7.41
N ARG A 104 -2.64 -15.07 7.04
CA ARG A 104 -3.53 -14.38 8.00
C ARG A 104 -4.51 -15.32 8.69
N SER A 105 -4.95 -16.39 8.05
CA SER A 105 -5.85 -17.37 8.68
C SER A 105 -5.20 -18.16 9.81
N THR A 106 -3.86 -18.22 9.86
CA THR A 106 -3.11 -18.87 10.94
C THR A 106 -2.74 -17.91 12.09
N MET A 107 -2.95 -16.61 11.91
CA MET A 107 -2.59 -15.57 12.88
C MET A 107 -3.80 -15.24 13.76
N SER A 108 -3.85 -15.84 14.97
CA SER A 108 -5.00 -15.70 15.89
C SER A 108 -5.24 -14.27 16.40
N TRP A 109 -4.21 -13.41 16.39
CA TRP A 109 -4.30 -12.00 16.82
C TRP A 109 -4.84 -11.06 15.75
N ILE A 110 -4.93 -11.48 14.49
CA ILE A 110 -5.52 -10.68 13.42
C ILE A 110 -7.03 -10.89 13.43
N LYS A 111 -7.78 -9.84 13.76
CA LYS A 111 -9.24 -9.86 13.61
C LYS A 111 -9.56 -10.04 12.12
N GLN A 112 -10.24 -11.14 11.79
CA GLN A 112 -10.69 -11.34 10.41
C GLN A 112 -11.60 -10.19 10.00
N SER A 113 -11.18 -9.46 8.98
CA SER A 113 -12.00 -8.38 8.40
C SER A 113 -13.32 -8.96 7.89
N LYS A 114 -14.44 -8.43 8.39
CA LYS A 114 -15.80 -8.77 7.91
C LYS A 114 -16.11 -8.10 6.57
N ILE A 115 -15.13 -7.93 5.68
CA ILE A 115 -15.40 -7.42 4.33
C ILE A 115 -16.21 -8.49 3.60
N LYS A 116 -17.52 -8.31 3.61
CA LYS A 116 -18.43 -9.17 2.82
C LYS A 116 -18.10 -9.00 1.35
N LYS A 117 -17.86 -10.11 0.64
CA LYS A 117 -17.79 -10.11 -0.81
C LYS A 117 -19.04 -9.41 -1.36
N GLY A 118 -18.85 -8.32 -2.10
CA GLY A 118 -19.94 -7.60 -2.77
C GLY A 118 -20.45 -6.31 -2.12
N ALA A 119 -19.93 -5.90 -0.94
CA ALA A 119 -20.25 -4.58 -0.42
C ALA A 119 -19.55 -3.50 -1.27
N SER A 120 -20.31 -2.64 -1.93
CA SER A 120 -19.75 -1.44 -2.54
C SER A 120 -19.25 -0.51 -1.43
N GLN A 121 -18.22 0.28 -1.68
CA GLN A 121 -17.72 1.27 -0.70
C GLN A 121 -18.83 2.19 -0.15
N ALA A 122 -19.88 2.43 -0.93
CA ALA A 122 -21.05 3.19 -0.49
C ALA A 122 -21.80 2.57 0.69
N SER A 123 -21.81 1.22 0.80
CA SER A 123 -22.47 0.54 1.92
C SER A 123 -21.66 0.54 3.23
N LEU A 124 -20.35 0.81 3.17
CA LEU A 124 -19.49 0.89 4.34
C LEU A 124 -19.59 2.25 5.05
N ILE A 125 -19.95 3.31 4.32
CA ILE A 125 -20.09 4.68 4.86
C ILE A 125 -21.45 4.85 5.59
N SER A 126 -22.49 4.13 5.18
CA SER A 126 -23.83 4.25 5.79
C SER A 126 -24.00 3.50 7.11
N SER A 127 -23.04 2.66 7.49
CA SER A 127 -23.10 1.88 8.75
C SER A 127 -22.31 2.51 9.91
N SER A 128 -21.79 3.73 9.74
CA SER A 128 -20.97 4.46 10.72
C SER A 128 -21.68 5.70 11.33
N ASN A 129 -23.00 5.80 11.15
CA ASN A 129 -23.84 6.79 11.86
C ASN A 129 -24.69 6.12 12.93
#